data_6cbc8f55cb6880a3da2089f45d4c586b
#
_entry.id   6cbc8f55cb6880a3da2089f45d4c586b
#
_cell.length_a   1.000
_cell.length_b   1.000
_cell.length_c   1.000
_cell.angle_alpha   90.00
_cell.angle_beta   90.00
_cell.angle_gamma   90.00
#
_symmetry.space_group_name_H-M   'P 1'
#
loop_
_entity.id
_entity.type
_entity.pdbx_description
1 polymer ?
#
loop_
_entity_poly.entity_id
_entity_poly.type
_entity_poly.pdbx_seq_one_letter_code
_entity_poly.pdbx_strand_id
1 'polypeptide(L)'
;NIERVEVVFDEQLALEGRAGYYDKAGALIDMIQSHLLLVLAIIAMEPPSSLDADDLRGSIAQALRATTVWGGDAKTASRRARYTAGKVDGRSIPSYVEEAGVDPSLGTETLTEVTLAVENWRWAGVPFVLRSGKALAENRQEIVVTFKDVPHLPTGLKGHPESARLRISLTPDGRSRDLNVNVEGNPCT
;
A
#
# COMPACT_ATOMS: atom_id res chain seq x y z
N ASN A 1 -1.20 15.51 -12.90
CA ASN A 1 -2.36 14.99 -12.18
C ASN A 1 -2.11 13.53 -11.77
N ILE A 2 -2.32 13.20 -10.49
CA ILE A 2 -2.17 11.85 -9.95
C ILE A 2 -3.43 11.05 -10.28
N GLU A 3 -3.25 9.80 -10.68
CA GLU A 3 -4.32 8.85 -10.92
C GLU A 3 -4.60 8.03 -9.66
N ARG A 4 -3.53 7.50 -9.03
CA ARG A 4 -3.61 6.59 -7.87
C ARG A 4 -2.34 6.65 -7.04
N VAL A 5 -2.46 6.40 -5.74
CA VAL A 5 -1.35 6.18 -4.82
C VAL A 5 -1.49 4.79 -4.20
N GLU A 6 -0.43 3.99 -4.22
CA GLU A 6 -0.39 2.68 -3.59
C GLU A 6 0.72 2.66 -2.53
N VAL A 7 0.40 2.13 -1.37
CA VAL A 7 1.36 1.85 -0.29
C VAL A 7 1.33 0.36 -0.04
N VAL A 8 2.41 -0.32 -0.39
CA VAL A 8 2.50 -1.77 -0.37
C VAL A 8 3.53 -2.22 0.65
N PHE A 9 3.16 -3.20 1.46
CA PHE A 9 4.03 -3.86 2.42
C PHE A 9 3.80 -5.38 2.36
N ASP A 10 4.33 -6.01 1.32
CA ASP A 10 4.24 -7.44 1.08
C ASP A 10 5.51 -8.13 1.60
N GLU A 11 5.35 -9.26 2.30
CA GLU A 11 6.42 -10.05 2.92
C GLU A 11 6.41 -11.50 2.43
N GLN A 12 7.60 -12.05 2.17
CA GLN A 12 7.78 -13.50 1.95
C GLN A 12 7.65 -14.30 3.25
N LEU A 13 7.83 -13.65 4.40
CA LEU A 13 7.70 -14.31 5.70
C LEU A 13 6.25 -14.74 5.95
N ALA A 14 6.07 -15.95 6.44
CA ALA A 14 4.80 -16.47 6.95
C ALA A 14 4.57 -15.98 8.40
N LEU A 15 3.83 -16.72 9.20
CA LEU A 15 3.53 -16.37 10.59
C LEU A 15 4.77 -16.41 11.51
N GLU A 16 5.71 -17.30 11.23
CA GLU A 16 6.99 -17.46 11.94
C GLU A 16 6.81 -17.56 13.47
N GLY A 17 5.82 -18.35 13.91
CA GLY A 17 5.56 -18.60 15.34
C GLY A 17 4.90 -17.46 16.11
N ARG A 18 4.46 -16.39 15.45
CA ARG A 18 3.85 -15.21 16.10
C ARG A 18 2.33 -15.28 16.23
N ALA A 19 1.73 -16.48 16.26
CA ALA A 19 0.28 -16.68 16.35
C ALA A 19 -0.35 -15.94 17.55
N GLY A 20 0.28 -15.95 18.71
CA GLY A 20 -0.29 -15.38 19.94
C GLY A 20 -0.73 -13.91 19.83
N TYR A 21 -0.05 -13.12 19.00
CA TYR A 21 -0.42 -11.73 18.70
C TYR A 21 -1.18 -11.63 17.37
N TYR A 22 -0.56 -12.17 16.30
CA TYR A 22 -1.02 -11.93 14.94
C TYR A 22 -2.42 -12.48 14.69
N ASP A 23 -2.76 -13.62 15.29
CA ASP A 23 -4.06 -14.26 15.09
C ASP A 23 -5.25 -13.41 15.64
N LYS A 24 -4.96 -12.48 16.54
CA LYS A 24 -5.94 -11.52 17.08
C LYS A 24 -5.97 -10.19 16.33
N ALA A 25 -4.90 -9.86 15.62
CA ALA A 25 -4.75 -8.58 14.93
C ALA A 25 -5.04 -8.69 13.43
N GLY A 26 -4.46 -9.69 12.76
CA GLY A 26 -4.48 -9.79 11.31
C GLY A 26 -3.68 -8.68 10.61
N ALA A 27 -3.59 -8.76 9.30
CA ALA A 27 -2.89 -7.76 8.50
C ALA A 27 -3.56 -6.37 8.57
N LEU A 28 -4.87 -6.33 8.81
CA LEU A 28 -5.62 -5.06 8.89
C LEU A 28 -5.18 -4.23 10.09
N ILE A 29 -5.14 -4.82 11.28
CA ILE A 29 -4.77 -4.08 12.50
C ILE A 29 -3.26 -3.93 12.59
N ASP A 30 -2.51 -5.03 12.35
CA ASP A 30 -1.07 -5.05 12.50
C ASP A 30 -0.38 -4.06 11.54
N MET A 31 -0.80 -4.01 10.30
CA MET A 31 -0.12 -3.21 9.28
C MET A 31 -0.94 -2.01 8.78
N ILE A 32 -2.17 -2.21 8.34
CA ILE A 32 -2.93 -1.10 7.75
C ILE A 32 -3.18 -0.02 8.80
N GLN A 33 -3.78 -0.39 9.93
CA GLN A 33 -4.15 0.57 10.97
C GLN A 33 -2.92 1.15 11.69
N SER A 34 -1.96 0.31 12.05
CA SER A 34 -0.85 0.72 12.90
C SER A 34 0.28 1.44 12.15
N HIS A 35 0.46 1.17 10.85
CA HIS A 35 1.58 1.68 10.07
C HIS A 35 1.19 2.38 8.78
N LEU A 36 0.42 1.73 7.88
CA LEU A 36 0.21 2.24 6.54
C LEU A 36 -0.71 3.47 6.49
N LEU A 37 -1.64 3.61 7.44
CA LEU A 37 -2.43 4.84 7.60
C LEU A 37 -1.54 6.05 7.96
N LEU A 38 -0.49 5.84 8.75
CA LEU A 38 0.46 6.92 9.03
C LEU A 38 1.25 7.31 7.77
N VAL A 39 1.68 6.32 6.98
CA VAL A 39 2.36 6.59 5.70
C VAL A 39 1.43 7.36 4.74
N LEU A 40 0.17 6.93 4.62
CA LEU A 40 -0.85 7.66 3.85
C LEU A 40 -0.95 9.11 4.34
N ALA A 41 -1.06 9.32 5.66
CA ALA A 41 -1.20 10.65 6.22
C ALA A 41 0.00 11.56 5.93
N ILE A 42 1.22 11.02 5.99
CA ILE A 42 2.45 11.75 5.64
C ILE A 42 2.46 12.13 4.15
N ILE A 43 1.99 11.25 3.27
CA ILE A 43 1.88 11.56 1.84
C ILE A 43 0.81 12.63 1.58
N ALA A 44 -0.30 12.53 2.30
CA ALA A 44 -1.50 13.33 2.02
C ALA A 44 -1.56 14.68 2.77
N MET A 45 -0.79 14.85 3.84
CA MET A 45 -0.78 16.08 4.61
C MET A 45 -0.20 17.26 3.81
N GLU A 46 -0.64 18.47 4.15
CA GLU A 46 0.06 19.67 3.72
C GLU A 46 1.36 19.84 4.52
N PRO A 47 2.40 20.46 3.95
CA PRO A 47 3.62 20.73 4.68
C PRO A 47 3.31 21.47 5.99
N PRO A 48 3.78 20.96 7.16
CA PRO A 48 3.59 21.66 8.42
C PRO A 48 4.41 22.95 8.46
N SER A 49 4.00 23.92 9.28
CA SER A 49 4.72 25.18 9.45
C SER A 49 6.08 24.99 10.11
N SER A 50 6.23 23.97 10.94
CA SER A 50 7.49 23.56 11.54
C SER A 50 7.55 22.02 11.66
N LEU A 51 8.75 21.48 11.95
CA LEU A 51 8.92 20.05 12.25
C LEU A 51 8.75 19.75 13.75
N ASP A 52 8.24 20.71 14.52
CA ASP A 52 7.89 20.47 15.90
C ASP A 52 6.78 19.42 16.03
N ALA A 53 6.80 18.71 17.14
CA ALA A 53 5.92 17.55 17.32
C ALA A 53 4.42 17.90 17.22
N ASP A 54 4.03 19.10 17.64
CA ASP A 54 2.63 19.52 17.64
C ASP A 54 2.16 19.90 16.22
N ASP A 55 2.95 20.64 15.46
CA ASP A 55 2.66 20.99 14.08
C ASP A 55 2.58 19.72 13.19
N LEU A 56 3.56 18.82 13.35
CA LEU A 56 3.59 17.58 12.62
C LEU A 56 2.38 16.69 12.95
N ARG A 57 2.07 16.49 14.23
CA ARG A 57 0.89 15.71 14.66
C ARG A 57 -0.40 16.34 14.18
N GLY A 58 -0.48 17.67 14.21
CA GLY A 58 -1.63 18.43 13.73
C GLY A 58 -1.91 18.19 12.25
N SER A 59 -0.87 18.24 11.41
CA SER A 59 -0.96 18.01 9.96
C SER A 59 -1.34 16.56 9.64
N ILE A 60 -0.73 15.58 10.33
CA ILE A 60 -1.07 14.15 10.22
C ILE A 60 -2.53 13.92 10.61
N ALA A 61 -2.96 14.47 11.76
CA ALA A 61 -4.32 14.29 12.25
C ALA A 61 -5.35 14.93 11.31
N GLN A 62 -5.01 16.04 10.65
CA GLN A 62 -5.87 16.66 9.65
C GLN A 62 -6.05 15.76 8.42
N ALA A 63 -4.98 15.16 7.90
CA ALA A 63 -5.04 14.22 6.79
C ALA A 63 -5.88 12.99 7.16
N LEU A 64 -5.67 12.41 8.36
CA LEU A 64 -6.43 11.26 8.83
C LEU A 64 -7.92 11.56 9.02
N ARG A 65 -8.28 12.73 9.53
CA ARG A 65 -9.70 13.14 9.66
C ARG A 65 -10.40 13.30 8.31
N ALA A 66 -9.66 13.62 7.26
CA ALA A 66 -10.18 13.71 5.91
C ALA A 66 -10.21 12.35 5.18
N THR A 67 -9.67 11.29 5.80
CA THR A 67 -9.60 9.97 5.19
C THR A 67 -10.88 9.18 5.41
N THR A 68 -11.45 8.65 4.34
CA THR A 68 -12.69 7.87 4.33
C THR A 68 -12.50 6.61 3.49
N VAL A 69 -13.47 5.69 3.58
CA VAL A 69 -13.49 4.49 2.73
C VAL A 69 -13.89 4.91 1.31
N TRP A 70 -13.14 4.47 0.31
CA TRP A 70 -13.43 4.76 -1.10
C TRP A 70 -14.85 4.32 -1.48
N GLY A 71 -15.61 5.24 -2.08
CA GLY A 71 -16.99 4.96 -2.47
C GLY A 71 -17.98 4.71 -1.32
N GLY A 72 -17.55 4.86 -0.06
CA GLY A 72 -18.41 4.73 1.12
C GLY A 72 -18.80 3.29 1.50
N ASP A 73 -18.36 2.28 0.74
CA ASP A 73 -18.67 0.87 1.01
C ASP A 73 -17.40 0.05 1.26
N ALA A 74 -17.19 -0.35 2.51
CA ALA A 74 -16.05 -1.14 2.91
C ALA A 74 -15.97 -2.52 2.24
N LYS A 75 -17.09 -3.11 1.81
CA LYS A 75 -17.10 -4.43 1.17
C LYS A 75 -16.49 -4.38 -0.23
N THR A 76 -16.77 -3.32 -0.97
CA THR A 76 -16.25 -3.12 -2.32
C THR A 76 -14.85 -2.49 -2.31
N ALA A 77 -14.53 -1.72 -1.27
CA ALA A 77 -13.25 -1.02 -1.11
C ALA A 77 -12.20 -1.85 -0.37
N SER A 78 -12.47 -3.09 0.01
CA SER A 78 -11.49 -3.94 0.69
C SER A 78 -11.46 -5.37 0.18
N ARG A 79 -10.29 -6.01 0.31
CA ARG A 79 -10.08 -7.43 0.04
C ARG A 79 -9.27 -8.03 1.18
N ARG A 80 -9.64 -9.26 1.57
CA ARG A 80 -8.93 -10.02 2.58
C ARG A 80 -8.72 -11.45 2.11
N ALA A 81 -7.55 -12.02 2.43
CA ALA A 81 -7.23 -13.40 2.13
C ALA A 81 -6.32 -14.00 3.20
N ARG A 82 -6.17 -15.31 3.18
CA ARG A 82 -5.20 -16.07 3.97
C ARG A 82 -4.33 -16.91 3.05
N TYR A 83 -3.07 -17.06 3.38
CA TYR A 83 -2.22 -17.98 2.64
C TYR A 83 -2.61 -19.43 2.90
N THR A 84 -2.46 -20.25 1.88
CA THR A 84 -2.62 -21.71 1.93
C THR A 84 -1.26 -22.37 1.90
N ALA A 85 -1.23 -23.68 2.19
CA ALA A 85 0.01 -24.46 2.10
C ALA A 85 0.66 -24.31 0.73
N GLY A 86 1.98 -24.14 0.72
CA GLY A 86 2.72 -23.91 -0.51
C GLY A 86 4.22 -23.80 -0.30
N LYS A 87 4.90 -23.17 -1.27
CA LYS A 87 6.33 -22.88 -1.19
C LYS A 87 6.56 -21.39 -1.39
N VAL A 88 7.33 -20.78 -0.49
CA VAL A 88 7.77 -19.38 -0.58
C VAL A 88 9.27 -19.36 -0.38
N ASP A 89 10.00 -18.77 -1.31
CA ASP A 89 11.47 -18.71 -1.29
C ASP A 89 12.11 -20.10 -1.05
N GLY A 90 11.60 -21.14 -1.75
CA GLY A 90 12.06 -22.52 -1.63
C GLY A 90 11.65 -23.25 -0.34
N ARG A 91 11.09 -22.56 0.66
CA ARG A 91 10.63 -23.14 1.93
C ARG A 91 9.18 -23.61 1.79
N SER A 92 8.89 -24.82 2.26
CA SER A 92 7.51 -25.28 2.43
C SER A 92 6.88 -24.62 3.64
N ILE A 93 5.70 -24.06 3.48
CA ILE A 93 4.91 -23.47 4.54
C ILE A 93 3.55 -24.19 4.65
N PRO A 94 3.00 -24.39 5.86
CA PRO A 94 1.65 -24.90 6.03
C PRO A 94 0.61 -23.85 5.61
N SER A 95 -0.65 -24.23 5.55
CA SER A 95 -1.75 -23.28 5.50
C SER A 95 -1.80 -22.48 6.81
N TYR A 96 -2.19 -21.21 6.74
CA TYR A 96 -2.29 -20.33 7.93
C TYR A 96 -3.09 -20.97 9.07
N VAL A 97 -4.20 -21.61 8.75
CA VAL A 97 -5.08 -22.26 9.73
C VAL A 97 -4.46 -23.52 10.38
N GLU A 98 -3.38 -24.03 9.82
CA GLU A 98 -2.62 -25.19 10.34
C GLU A 98 -1.36 -24.76 11.11
N GLU A 99 -1.07 -23.46 11.15
CA GLU A 99 0.05 -22.93 11.92
C GLU A 99 -0.18 -23.11 13.43
N ALA A 100 0.88 -23.44 14.15
CA ALA A 100 0.79 -23.67 15.58
C ALA A 100 0.29 -22.41 16.33
N GLY A 101 -0.75 -22.57 17.11
CA GLY A 101 -1.34 -21.50 17.93
C GLY A 101 -2.35 -20.59 17.22
N VAL A 102 -2.71 -20.91 15.99
CA VAL A 102 -3.79 -20.24 15.25
C VAL A 102 -5.14 -20.84 15.65
N ASP A 103 -6.13 -19.99 15.89
CA ASP A 103 -7.54 -20.36 16.03
C ASP A 103 -8.29 -20.09 14.73
N PRO A 104 -8.61 -21.13 13.92
CA PRO A 104 -9.29 -20.94 12.64
C PRO A 104 -10.63 -20.23 12.72
N SER A 105 -11.29 -20.26 13.90
CA SER A 105 -12.60 -19.66 14.13
C SER A 105 -12.59 -18.12 14.11
N LEU A 106 -11.43 -17.50 14.37
CA LEU A 106 -11.25 -16.04 14.34
C LEU A 106 -11.35 -15.46 12.93
N GLY A 107 -11.12 -16.27 11.91
CA GLY A 107 -11.20 -15.80 10.53
C GLY A 107 -10.14 -14.78 10.13
N THR A 108 -9.02 -14.74 10.86
CA THR A 108 -7.94 -13.75 10.72
C THR A 108 -7.32 -13.81 9.31
N GLU A 109 -7.17 -12.67 8.70
CA GLU A 109 -6.55 -12.53 7.38
C GLU A 109 -5.02 -12.35 7.49
N THR A 110 -4.30 -12.85 6.49
CA THR A 110 -2.86 -12.66 6.32
C THR A 110 -2.51 -11.76 5.13
N LEU A 111 -3.51 -11.36 4.37
CA LEU A 111 -3.43 -10.35 3.33
C LEU A 111 -4.64 -9.44 3.44
N THR A 112 -4.40 -8.16 3.41
CA THR A 112 -5.42 -7.13 3.37
C THR A 112 -5.05 -6.06 2.34
N GLU A 113 -6.05 -5.62 1.59
CA GLU A 113 -5.98 -4.47 0.70
C GLU A 113 -7.19 -3.59 0.97
N VAL A 114 -6.97 -2.29 1.19
CA VAL A 114 -8.03 -1.32 1.45
C VAL A 114 -7.83 -0.12 0.54
N THR A 115 -8.90 0.30 -0.12
CA THR A 115 -8.91 1.55 -0.89
C THR A 115 -9.57 2.65 -0.09
N LEU A 116 -8.89 3.76 0.06
CA LEU A 116 -9.30 4.93 0.83
C LEU A 116 -9.36 6.17 -0.05
N ALA A 117 -10.14 7.16 0.38
CA ALA A 117 -10.17 8.51 -0.18
C ALA A 117 -9.66 9.51 0.85
N VAL A 118 -9.02 10.58 0.40
CA VAL A 118 -8.70 11.74 1.23
C VAL A 118 -9.53 12.91 0.73
N GLU A 119 -10.56 13.26 1.52
CA GLU A 119 -11.61 14.22 1.16
C GLU A 119 -11.12 15.65 1.36
N ASN A 120 -10.17 16.07 0.53
CA ASN A 120 -9.71 17.45 0.45
C ASN A 120 -9.49 17.85 -1.03
N TRP A 121 -9.29 19.13 -1.29
CA TRP A 121 -9.18 19.67 -2.64
C TRP A 121 -7.96 19.16 -3.44
N ARG A 122 -6.88 18.76 -2.75
CA ARG A 122 -5.67 18.24 -3.39
C ARG A 122 -5.87 16.79 -3.88
N TRP A 123 -6.52 15.97 -3.05
CA TRP A 123 -6.61 14.53 -3.25
C TRP A 123 -7.98 14.04 -3.70
N ALA A 124 -8.96 14.95 -3.85
CA ALA A 124 -10.29 14.59 -4.29
C ALA A 124 -10.25 13.78 -5.60
N GLY A 125 -10.87 12.59 -5.57
CA GLY A 125 -10.92 11.67 -6.71
C GLY A 125 -9.64 10.86 -6.95
N VAL A 126 -8.67 10.87 -6.02
CA VAL A 126 -7.47 10.04 -6.08
C VAL A 126 -7.60 8.89 -5.07
N PRO A 127 -7.71 7.62 -5.51
CA PRO A 127 -7.71 6.48 -4.61
C PRO A 127 -6.33 6.24 -4.00
N PHE A 128 -6.32 5.96 -2.69
CA PHE A 128 -5.17 5.47 -1.94
C PHE A 128 -5.37 3.99 -1.65
N VAL A 129 -4.55 3.13 -2.21
CA VAL A 129 -4.60 1.69 -1.99
C VAL A 129 -3.53 1.32 -0.98
N LEU A 130 -3.93 0.84 0.19
CA LEU A 130 -3.04 0.31 1.22
C LEU A 130 -3.11 -1.21 1.18
N ARG A 131 -1.96 -1.86 1.06
CA ARG A 131 -1.87 -3.31 0.97
C ARG A 131 -0.76 -3.85 1.86
N SER A 132 -1.06 -4.91 2.59
CA SER A 132 -0.08 -5.71 3.31
C SER A 132 -0.43 -7.19 3.28
N GLY A 133 0.57 -8.04 3.12
CA GLY A 133 0.38 -9.49 3.10
C GLY A 133 1.62 -10.26 3.51
N LYS A 134 1.40 -11.48 4.04
CA LYS A 134 2.42 -12.44 4.43
C LYS A 134 2.44 -13.63 3.47
N ALA A 135 3.59 -14.33 3.43
CA ALA A 135 3.80 -15.50 2.61
C ALA A 135 3.56 -15.24 1.11
N LEU A 136 3.97 -14.10 0.62
CA LEU A 136 3.88 -13.68 -0.78
C LEU A 136 5.15 -14.04 -1.55
N ALA A 137 5.10 -13.98 -2.89
CA ALA A 137 6.20 -14.40 -3.73
C ALA A 137 7.47 -13.55 -3.58
N GLU A 138 7.31 -12.27 -3.22
CA GLU A 138 8.41 -11.30 -3.09
C GLU A 138 8.16 -10.32 -1.95
N ASN A 139 9.25 -9.75 -1.43
CA ASN A 139 9.17 -8.62 -0.51
C ASN A 139 8.99 -7.34 -1.31
N ARG A 140 7.89 -6.62 -1.06
CA ARG A 140 7.61 -5.31 -1.65
C ARG A 140 7.24 -4.33 -0.56
N GLN A 141 8.13 -3.38 -0.32
CA GLN A 141 7.90 -2.31 0.66
C GLN A 141 8.11 -0.98 -0.08
N GLU A 142 7.03 -0.44 -0.62
CA GLU A 142 7.13 0.67 -1.54
C GLU A 142 5.89 1.57 -1.54
N ILE A 143 6.09 2.81 -1.96
CA ILE A 143 5.05 3.74 -2.35
C ILE A 143 5.11 3.88 -3.87
N VAL A 144 3.97 3.70 -4.54
CA VAL A 144 3.85 3.89 -5.99
C VAL A 144 2.82 4.99 -6.26
N VAL A 145 3.27 6.06 -6.89
CA VAL A 145 2.38 7.13 -7.38
C VAL A 145 2.24 6.97 -8.88
N THR A 146 1.05 6.66 -9.34
CA THR A 146 0.71 6.58 -10.76
C THR A 146 0.12 7.92 -11.22
N PHE A 147 0.65 8.47 -12.30
CA PHE A 147 0.15 9.69 -12.89
C PHE A 147 -0.87 9.38 -13.98
N LYS A 148 -1.81 10.29 -14.21
CA LYS A 148 -2.77 10.16 -15.33
C LYS A 148 -2.04 10.19 -16.65
N ASP A 149 -2.61 9.50 -17.63
CA ASP A 149 -2.13 9.55 -19.00
C ASP A 149 -2.05 10.98 -19.53
N VAL A 150 -1.13 11.18 -20.45
CA VAL A 150 -1.01 12.46 -21.15
C VAL A 150 -2.23 12.62 -22.07
N PRO A 151 -3.09 13.63 -21.83
CA PRO A 151 -4.35 13.76 -22.58
C PRO A 151 -4.15 14.13 -24.07
N HIS A 152 -2.98 14.64 -24.42
CA HIS A 152 -2.62 15.01 -25.77
C HIS A 152 -1.12 14.93 -26.00
N LEU A 153 -0.72 14.22 -27.06
CA LEU A 153 0.67 14.20 -27.51
C LEU A 153 0.91 15.33 -28.51
N PRO A 154 1.95 16.14 -28.31
CA PRO A 154 2.34 17.14 -29.32
C PRO A 154 2.60 16.51 -30.68
N THR A 155 2.27 17.23 -31.75
CA THR A 155 2.52 16.79 -33.14
C THR A 155 4.02 16.51 -33.32
N GLY A 156 4.35 15.32 -33.81
CA GLY A 156 5.74 14.88 -34.01
C GLY A 156 6.24 13.87 -33.00
N LEU A 157 5.59 13.74 -31.82
CA LEU A 157 5.81 12.61 -30.92
C LEU A 157 4.97 11.42 -31.38
N LYS A 158 5.59 10.25 -31.43
CA LYS A 158 4.95 8.99 -31.82
C LYS A 158 4.90 8.06 -30.60
N GLY A 159 3.86 7.23 -30.51
CA GLY A 159 3.70 6.21 -29.48
C GLY A 159 2.44 6.42 -28.63
N HIS A 160 2.16 5.45 -27.78
CA HIS A 160 1.16 5.54 -26.73
C HIS A 160 1.92 5.55 -25.40
N PRO A 161 2.14 6.71 -24.76
CA PRO A 161 2.83 6.75 -23.49
C PRO A 161 1.98 6.02 -22.44
N GLU A 162 2.59 5.05 -21.77
CA GLU A 162 1.99 4.49 -20.56
C GLU A 162 2.05 5.53 -19.44
N SER A 163 1.15 5.40 -18.47
CA SER A 163 1.12 6.29 -17.30
C SER A 163 2.48 6.30 -16.59
N ALA A 164 3.03 7.48 -16.39
CA ALA A 164 4.26 7.63 -15.63
C ALA A 164 4.05 7.17 -14.18
N ARG A 165 5.06 6.55 -13.59
CA ARG A 165 5.03 6.07 -12.20
C ARG A 165 6.25 6.53 -11.44
N LEU A 166 6.02 7.08 -10.25
CA LEU A 166 7.06 7.33 -9.26
C LEU A 166 7.01 6.20 -8.23
N ARG A 167 8.10 5.44 -8.12
CA ARG A 167 8.26 4.38 -7.14
C ARG A 167 9.28 4.80 -6.09
N ILE A 168 8.92 4.69 -4.83
CA ILE A 168 9.77 4.99 -3.67
C ILE A 168 9.89 3.73 -2.84
N SER A 169 11.08 3.12 -2.81
CA SER A 169 11.35 1.96 -1.97
C SER A 169 11.44 2.37 -0.50
N LEU A 170 10.81 1.59 0.38
CA LEU A 170 10.85 1.74 1.83
C LEU A 170 11.80 0.73 2.50
N THR A 171 12.45 -0.16 1.71
CA THR A 171 13.39 -1.14 2.26
C THR A 171 14.69 -0.47 2.69
N PRO A 172 15.34 -0.91 3.79
CA PRO A 172 16.59 -0.33 4.28
C PRO A 172 17.72 -0.36 3.25
N ASP A 173 17.78 -1.41 2.45
CA ASP A 173 18.84 -1.67 1.46
C ASP A 173 18.54 -1.05 0.08
N GLY A 174 17.29 -0.67 -0.16
CA GLY A 174 16.79 -0.16 -1.43
C GLY A 174 16.31 1.27 -1.35
N ARG A 175 17.22 2.24 -1.09
CA ARG A 175 16.88 3.67 -1.22
C ARG A 175 16.80 4.09 -2.70
N SER A 176 16.13 3.30 -3.53
CA SER A 176 15.88 3.66 -4.91
C SER A 176 14.63 4.54 -5.01
N ARG A 177 14.75 5.58 -5.80
CA ARG A 177 13.63 6.40 -6.25
C ARG A 177 13.63 6.30 -7.76
N ASP A 178 12.72 5.53 -8.30
CA ASP A 178 12.64 5.29 -9.73
C ASP A 178 11.45 6.04 -10.29
N LEU A 179 11.71 6.92 -11.24
CA LEU A 179 10.69 7.57 -12.03
C LEU A 179 10.66 6.89 -13.40
N ASN A 180 9.68 6.03 -13.61
CA ASN A 180 9.44 5.42 -14.91
C ASN A 180 8.59 6.38 -15.76
N VAL A 181 9.21 6.96 -16.77
CA VAL A 181 8.52 7.75 -17.80
C VAL A 181 8.63 6.99 -19.11
N ASN A 182 7.51 6.54 -19.63
CA ASN A 182 7.49 5.86 -20.92
C ASN A 182 7.21 6.86 -22.04
N VAL A 183 8.18 7.09 -22.91
CA VAL A 183 8.07 8.05 -24.03
C VAL A 183 7.80 7.35 -25.35
N GLU A 184 8.10 6.04 -25.50
CA GLU A 184 7.98 5.30 -26.77
C GLU A 184 7.44 3.87 -26.61
N GLY A 185 6.75 3.54 -25.52
CA GLY A 185 6.25 2.18 -25.28
C GLY A 185 7.30 1.18 -24.82
N ASN A 186 8.56 1.59 -24.62
CA ASN A 186 9.59 0.79 -23.98
C ASN A 186 9.83 1.31 -22.54
N PRO A 187 9.82 0.45 -21.53
CA PRO A 187 10.21 0.88 -20.18
C PRO A 187 11.66 1.36 -20.21
N CYS A 188 11.90 2.56 -19.73
CA CYS A 188 13.27 2.99 -19.44
C CYS A 188 13.81 2.10 -18.32
N THR A 189 14.81 1.29 -18.64
CA THR A 189 15.62 0.49 -17.71
C THR A 189 16.51 1.37 -16.85
#